data_3d7901f00b45ba2cc7860800286fb652
#
_entry.id   3d7901f00b45ba2cc7860800286fb652
#
_cell.length_a   1.000
_cell.length_b   1.000
_cell.length_c   1.000
_cell.angle_alpha   90.00
_cell.angle_beta   90.00
_cell.angle_gamma   90.00
#
_symmetry.space_group_name_H-M   'P 1'
#
loop_
_entity.id
_entity.type
_entity.pdbx_description
1 polymer ?
#
loop_
_entity_poly.entity_id
_entity_poly.type
_entity_poly.pdbx_seq_one_letter_code
_entity_poly.pdbx_strand_id
1 'polypeptide(L)'
;MTEGTQHDAAELRAMGIDHPSIHDDAELVEIVEMLLDLGVELDDMAGNDITFLGAPLMIRPDATIEPGEVFPRAQAEADFRARAAVALGYNIDEDARLLTPAEVDTVEFFNVMREIVGEDDLLAMMRVMGGSMARLSRTVVSLLRLHFETPIIEEHGSLAEVARSYRSIIEEMLPRFLDAAASVLRRHLAVAAASPTAWNVDGSRAATMERLTVGFVDMVGFTSFTEQANLKEFIDALTAFESQAQNVIVTSGGTLVKLIGDEVMFVAPTPASGVEIARRLAKLPLGSSGPGSVRIGLSAGEVVAVGGDYYGTVVNIASRSVRHVEPDTIVATVGVVNGAHASARFESIGTRELRGISEPVELFQLM
;
A
#
# COMPACT_ATOMS: atom_id res chain seq x y z
N MET A 1 35.63 2.86 30.05
CA MET A 1 35.92 4.31 29.92
C MET A 1 36.92 4.43 28.81
N THR A 2 36.45 4.46 27.58
CA THR A 2 37.23 4.81 26.39
C THR A 2 37.18 6.33 26.30
N GLU A 3 38.33 6.99 26.31
CA GLU A 3 38.49 8.41 26.01
C GLU A 3 37.83 8.63 24.63
N GLY A 4 36.71 9.34 24.60
CA GLY A 4 36.07 9.76 23.36
C GLY A 4 37.05 10.64 22.61
N THR A 5 37.50 10.19 21.48
CA THR A 5 38.24 11.04 20.52
C THR A 5 37.23 12.03 20.04
N GLN A 6 37.27 13.25 20.58
CA GLN A 6 36.38 14.34 20.15
C GLN A 6 36.86 14.73 18.75
N HIS A 7 36.08 14.41 17.74
CA HIS A 7 36.38 14.73 16.35
C HIS A 7 36.26 16.25 16.13
N ASP A 8 37.18 16.81 15.37
CA ASP A 8 37.13 18.23 14.96
C ASP A 8 36.32 18.32 13.64
N ALA A 9 35.36 19.25 13.59
CA ALA A 9 34.54 19.47 12.41
C ALA A 9 35.36 19.79 11.15
N ALA A 10 36.52 20.47 11.30
CA ALA A 10 37.40 20.72 10.17
C ALA A 10 38.04 19.44 9.63
N GLU A 11 38.40 18.49 10.50
CA GLU A 11 38.91 17.18 10.10
C GLU A 11 37.83 16.35 9.42
N LEU A 12 36.61 16.33 9.94
CA LEU A 12 35.47 15.64 9.34
C LEU A 12 35.18 16.14 7.92
N ARG A 13 35.14 17.45 7.73
CA ARG A 13 34.97 18.05 6.39
C ARG A 13 36.14 17.73 5.46
N ALA A 14 37.36 17.68 5.97
CA ALA A 14 38.52 17.28 5.17
C ALA A 14 38.47 15.81 4.71
N MET A 15 37.77 14.97 5.46
CA MET A 15 37.46 13.57 5.07
C MET A 15 36.28 13.46 4.10
N GLY A 16 35.59 14.55 3.77
CA GLY A 16 34.40 14.56 2.92
C GLY A 16 33.11 14.26 3.69
N ILE A 17 33.13 14.37 5.01
CA ILE A 17 31.95 14.21 5.87
C ILE A 17 31.36 15.58 6.12
N ASP A 18 30.30 15.92 5.39
CA ASP A 18 29.62 17.22 5.49
C ASP A 18 28.19 17.10 4.95
N HIS A 19 27.38 18.11 5.21
CA HIS A 19 26.05 18.24 4.63
C HIS A 19 25.73 19.72 4.35
N PRO A 20 25.14 20.06 3.18
CA PRO A 20 24.89 21.46 2.79
C PRO A 20 24.02 22.26 3.75
N SER A 21 23.18 21.58 4.52
CA SER A 21 22.28 22.23 5.51
C SER A 21 22.88 22.30 6.91
N ILE A 22 24.07 21.75 7.17
CA ILE A 22 24.74 21.79 8.48
C ILE A 22 25.76 22.92 8.44
N HIS A 23 25.44 24.02 9.10
CA HIS A 23 26.30 25.21 9.14
C HIS A 23 27.07 25.35 10.45
N ASP A 24 26.62 24.67 11.51
CA ASP A 24 27.25 24.69 12.83
C ASP A 24 28.21 23.48 12.97
N ASP A 25 29.44 23.77 13.35
CA ASP A 25 30.48 22.77 13.58
C ASP A 25 30.10 21.81 14.72
N ALA A 26 29.44 22.30 15.76
CA ALA A 26 29.00 21.48 16.87
C ALA A 26 27.88 20.50 16.45
N GLU A 27 27.01 20.92 15.56
CA GLU A 27 25.93 20.07 15.01
C GLU A 27 26.52 18.95 14.14
N LEU A 28 27.51 19.23 13.30
CA LEU A 28 28.17 18.22 12.49
C LEU A 28 28.82 17.16 13.37
N VAL A 29 29.57 17.57 14.40
CA VAL A 29 30.20 16.67 15.36
C VAL A 29 29.16 15.81 16.08
N GLU A 30 28.06 16.41 16.54
CA GLU A 30 26.99 15.70 17.23
C GLU A 30 26.35 14.61 16.35
N ILE A 31 26.07 14.90 15.08
CA ILE A 31 25.51 13.91 14.16
C ILE A 31 26.49 12.77 13.90
N VAL A 32 27.76 13.09 13.69
CA VAL A 32 28.81 12.09 13.48
C VAL A 32 28.97 11.21 14.71
N GLU A 33 29.00 11.76 15.91
CA GLU A 33 29.08 10.99 17.16
C GLU A 33 27.87 10.05 17.31
N MET A 34 26.65 10.52 17.00
CA MET A 34 25.46 9.66 17.00
C MET A 34 25.56 8.51 15.99
N LEU A 35 26.15 8.72 14.83
CA LEU A 35 26.34 7.67 13.83
C LEU A 35 27.43 6.66 14.26
N LEU A 36 28.53 7.14 14.86
CA LEU A 36 29.55 6.28 15.43
C LEU A 36 28.99 5.39 16.56
N ASP A 37 28.14 5.95 17.42
CA ASP A 37 27.44 5.18 18.47
C ASP A 37 26.53 4.10 17.90
N LEU A 38 26.03 4.27 16.67
CA LEU A 38 25.23 3.28 15.93
C LEU A 38 26.09 2.30 15.14
N GLY A 39 27.43 2.44 15.18
CA GLY A 39 28.37 1.54 14.51
C GLY A 39 28.67 1.89 13.05
N VAL A 40 28.30 3.12 12.59
CA VAL A 40 28.69 3.59 11.25
C VAL A 40 30.18 4.01 11.30
N GLU A 41 30.98 3.52 10.38
CA GLU A 41 32.38 3.93 10.27
C GLU A 41 32.54 5.27 9.55
N LEU A 42 33.59 6.03 9.86
CA LEU A 42 33.82 7.33 9.22
C LEU A 42 33.98 7.21 7.70
N ASP A 43 34.57 6.14 7.23
CA ASP A 43 34.73 5.88 5.80
C ASP A 43 33.38 5.70 5.07
N ASP A 44 32.37 5.16 5.77
CA ASP A 44 31.01 5.02 5.24
C ASP A 44 30.23 6.34 5.23
N MET A 45 30.63 7.30 6.05
CA MET A 45 30.03 8.64 6.08
C MET A 45 30.57 9.52 4.95
N ALA A 46 31.82 9.31 4.54
CA ALA A 46 32.52 10.12 3.56
C ALA A 46 31.81 10.11 2.19
N GLY A 47 31.38 11.30 1.72
CA GLY A 47 30.70 11.46 0.44
C GLY A 47 29.22 10.99 0.42
N ASN A 48 28.70 10.52 1.55
CA ASN A 48 27.30 10.13 1.71
C ASN A 48 26.47 11.17 2.46
N ASP A 49 25.17 11.12 2.31
CA ASP A 49 24.25 11.95 3.10
C ASP A 49 24.12 11.38 4.52
N ILE A 50 24.83 12.00 5.46
CA ILE A 50 24.93 11.56 6.86
C ILE A 50 23.60 11.65 7.62
N THR A 51 22.64 12.43 7.14
CA THR A 51 21.37 12.68 7.86
C THR A 51 20.45 11.46 7.88
N PHE A 52 20.59 10.53 6.94
CA PHE A 52 19.74 9.36 6.80
C PHE A 52 20.43 8.02 7.08
N LEU A 53 21.72 8.00 7.38
CA LEU A 53 22.48 6.76 7.62
C LEU A 53 22.03 6.03 8.90
N GLY A 54 21.65 6.76 9.94
CA GLY A 54 21.32 6.20 11.25
C GLY A 54 19.94 5.51 11.30
N ALA A 55 18.94 6.02 10.60
CA ALA A 55 17.58 5.51 10.72
C ALA A 55 17.43 4.01 10.36
N PRO A 56 18.03 3.48 9.29
CA PRO A 56 17.99 2.05 9.00
C PRO A 56 18.60 1.18 10.08
N LEU A 57 19.71 1.62 10.68
CA LEU A 57 20.40 0.89 11.75
C LEU A 57 19.59 0.89 13.04
N MET A 58 18.95 2.02 13.39
CA MET A 58 18.07 2.07 14.55
C MET A 58 16.82 1.18 14.40
N ILE A 59 16.28 1.08 13.19
CA ILE A 59 15.12 0.23 12.90
C ILE A 59 15.51 -1.26 12.89
N ARG A 60 16.73 -1.59 12.48
CA ARG A 60 17.26 -2.95 12.29
C ARG A 60 18.63 -3.10 12.96
N PRO A 61 18.70 -2.97 14.30
CA PRO A 61 19.99 -2.96 15.02
C PRO A 61 20.76 -4.29 14.92
N ASP A 62 20.04 -5.40 14.65
CA ASP A 62 20.62 -6.75 14.55
C ASP A 62 20.96 -7.15 13.11
N ALA A 63 20.99 -6.20 12.16
CA ALA A 63 21.32 -6.49 10.76
C ALA A 63 22.84 -6.68 10.61
N THR A 64 23.28 -7.94 10.65
CA THR A 64 24.70 -8.32 10.66
C THR A 64 25.05 -9.43 9.69
N ILE A 65 24.06 -10.00 8.97
CA ILE A 65 24.23 -11.18 8.13
C ILE A 65 24.32 -10.75 6.67
N GLU A 66 25.40 -11.11 6.00
CA GLU A 66 25.57 -10.87 4.57
C GLU A 66 24.55 -11.67 3.76
N PRO A 67 23.78 -11.03 2.83
CA PRO A 67 22.81 -11.76 2.00
C PRO A 67 23.43 -12.94 1.23
N GLY A 68 24.68 -12.81 0.78
CA GLY A 68 25.41 -13.87 0.07
C GLY A 68 25.69 -15.13 0.90
N GLU A 69 25.73 -15.03 2.23
CA GLU A 69 25.85 -16.17 3.13
C GLU A 69 24.58 -17.03 3.17
N VAL A 70 23.42 -16.36 3.05
CA VAL A 70 22.09 -17.00 3.11
C VAL A 70 21.61 -17.40 1.73
N PHE A 71 21.87 -16.57 0.71
CA PHE A 71 21.38 -16.71 -0.67
C PHE A 71 22.52 -16.76 -1.68
N PRO A 72 23.22 -17.90 -1.84
CA PRO A 72 24.34 -18.02 -2.79
C PRO A 72 23.89 -17.68 -4.23
N ARG A 73 24.51 -16.70 -4.87
CA ARG A 73 24.15 -16.19 -6.21
C ARG A 73 24.09 -17.28 -7.28
N ALA A 74 25.00 -18.24 -7.26
CA ALA A 74 25.08 -19.29 -8.25
C ALA A 74 23.81 -20.17 -8.34
N GLN A 75 22.94 -20.12 -7.34
CA GLN A 75 21.72 -20.92 -7.24
C GLN A 75 20.46 -20.06 -6.99
N ALA A 76 20.58 -18.74 -6.96
CA ALA A 76 19.50 -17.83 -6.54
C ALA A 76 18.19 -18.02 -7.33
N GLU A 77 18.26 -18.25 -8.64
CA GLU A 77 17.05 -18.49 -9.45
C GLU A 77 16.38 -19.83 -9.16
N ALA A 78 17.16 -20.85 -8.78
CA ALA A 78 16.66 -22.20 -8.46
C ALA A 78 16.31 -22.38 -6.98
N ASP A 79 16.88 -21.54 -6.10
CA ASP A 79 16.65 -21.64 -4.66
C ASP A 79 15.34 -20.92 -4.28
N PHE A 80 14.41 -21.68 -3.70
CA PHE A 80 13.15 -21.12 -3.22
C PHE A 80 13.37 -19.98 -2.20
N ARG A 81 14.37 -20.09 -1.31
CA ARG A 81 14.64 -19.07 -0.28
C ARG A 81 15.00 -17.72 -0.90
N ALA A 82 15.82 -17.73 -1.94
CA ALA A 82 16.19 -16.51 -2.67
C ALA A 82 14.95 -15.90 -3.36
N ARG A 83 14.12 -16.70 -4.01
CA ARG A 83 12.86 -16.24 -4.63
C ARG A 83 11.86 -15.75 -3.59
N ALA A 84 11.81 -16.37 -2.42
CA ALA A 84 11.00 -15.97 -1.28
C ALA A 84 11.46 -14.60 -0.73
N ALA A 85 12.74 -14.40 -0.54
CA ALA A 85 13.31 -13.13 -0.11
C ALA A 85 12.96 -12.01 -1.10
N VAL A 86 13.16 -12.23 -2.39
CA VAL A 86 12.77 -11.27 -3.43
C VAL A 86 11.26 -11.00 -3.44
N ALA A 87 10.43 -12.03 -3.25
CA ALA A 87 8.98 -11.88 -3.18
C ALA A 87 8.55 -11.04 -1.97
N LEU A 88 9.28 -11.13 -0.85
CA LEU A 88 9.08 -10.28 0.32
C LEU A 88 9.60 -8.84 0.12
N GLY A 89 10.37 -8.59 -0.94
CA GLY A 89 10.96 -7.29 -1.22
C GLY A 89 12.36 -7.10 -0.65
N TYR A 90 13.04 -8.18 -0.24
CA TYR A 90 14.43 -8.13 0.19
C TYR A 90 15.34 -8.06 -1.05
N ASN A 91 16.32 -7.17 -1.02
CA ASN A 91 17.40 -7.19 -1.99
C ASN A 91 18.43 -8.23 -1.55
N ILE A 92 18.79 -9.16 -2.43
CA ILE A 92 19.75 -10.25 -2.18
C ILE A 92 21.06 -10.07 -2.94
N ASP A 93 21.26 -8.92 -3.59
CA ASP A 93 22.52 -8.60 -4.29
C ASP A 93 23.64 -8.24 -3.31
N GLU A 94 24.89 -8.26 -3.75
CA GLU A 94 26.07 -8.02 -2.89
C GLU A 94 26.09 -6.63 -2.24
N ASP A 95 25.54 -5.63 -2.93
CA ASP A 95 25.38 -4.26 -2.40
C ASP A 95 24.12 -4.11 -1.53
N ALA A 96 23.45 -5.22 -1.20
CA ALA A 96 22.26 -5.21 -0.39
C ALA A 96 22.60 -4.95 1.09
N ARG A 97 21.65 -4.33 1.78
CA ARG A 97 21.75 -4.15 3.23
C ARG A 97 21.81 -5.51 3.93
N LEU A 98 22.61 -5.59 4.98
CA LEU A 98 22.72 -6.78 5.83
C LEU A 98 21.33 -7.25 6.30
N LEU A 99 21.18 -8.56 6.48
CA LEU A 99 19.96 -9.17 7.00
C LEU A 99 20.02 -9.28 8.53
N THR A 100 18.86 -9.20 9.16
CA THR A 100 18.70 -9.56 10.56
C THR A 100 18.46 -11.07 10.70
N PRO A 101 18.77 -11.68 11.86
CA PRO A 101 18.37 -13.07 12.14
C PRO A 101 16.88 -13.32 11.94
N ALA A 102 16.02 -12.38 12.34
CA ALA A 102 14.56 -12.49 12.17
C ALA A 102 14.12 -12.50 10.69
N GLU A 103 14.83 -11.80 9.80
CA GLU A 103 14.56 -11.85 8.36
C GLU A 103 14.96 -13.20 7.76
N VAL A 104 16.08 -13.77 8.20
CA VAL A 104 16.50 -15.12 7.80
C VAL A 104 15.49 -16.15 8.30
N ASP A 105 15.10 -16.10 9.58
CA ASP A 105 14.07 -16.98 10.15
C ASP A 105 12.73 -16.87 9.42
N THR A 106 12.36 -15.66 8.98
CA THR A 106 11.15 -15.44 8.17
C THR A 106 11.23 -16.21 6.86
N VAL A 107 12.33 -16.16 6.15
CA VAL A 107 12.53 -16.88 4.89
C VAL A 107 12.52 -18.40 5.13
N GLU A 108 13.17 -18.88 6.19
CA GLU A 108 13.16 -20.31 6.54
C GLU A 108 11.77 -20.79 6.96
N PHE A 109 10.99 -19.99 7.67
CA PHE A 109 9.59 -20.31 7.96
C PHE A 109 8.80 -20.55 6.68
N PHE A 110 8.92 -19.68 5.69
CA PHE A 110 8.24 -19.86 4.40
C PHE A 110 8.82 -21.02 3.59
N ASN A 111 10.11 -21.33 3.71
CA ASN A 111 10.71 -22.50 3.10
C ASN A 111 10.10 -23.82 3.63
N VAL A 112 9.76 -23.89 4.91
CA VAL A 112 9.04 -25.01 5.49
C VAL A 112 7.57 -25.01 5.04
N MET A 113 6.92 -23.84 5.03
CA MET A 113 5.49 -23.72 4.64
C MET A 113 5.20 -24.15 3.20
N ARG A 114 6.17 -24.06 2.28
CA ARG A 114 5.98 -24.46 0.88
C ARG A 114 5.58 -25.94 0.71
N GLU A 115 6.02 -26.79 1.63
CA GLU A 115 5.68 -28.22 1.60
C GLU A 115 4.16 -28.47 1.87
N ILE A 116 3.51 -27.51 2.52
CA ILE A 116 2.08 -27.57 2.89
C ILE A 116 1.22 -26.86 1.86
N VAL A 117 1.62 -25.63 1.46
CA VAL A 117 0.80 -24.74 0.63
C VAL A 117 1.09 -24.91 -0.86
N GLY A 118 2.29 -25.34 -1.21
CA GLY A 118 2.80 -25.31 -2.59
C GLY A 118 3.54 -24.00 -2.90
N GLU A 119 4.52 -24.13 -3.77
CA GLU A 119 5.49 -23.05 -4.02
C GLU A 119 4.88 -21.83 -4.69
N ASP A 120 4.11 -22.04 -5.77
CA ASP A 120 3.55 -20.94 -6.57
C ASP A 120 2.57 -20.07 -5.77
N ASP A 121 1.69 -20.71 -5.01
CA ASP A 121 0.69 -20.04 -4.19
C ASP A 121 1.35 -19.30 -3.03
N LEU A 122 2.38 -19.89 -2.43
CA LEU A 122 3.15 -19.26 -1.36
C LEU A 122 3.91 -18.03 -1.84
N LEU A 123 4.61 -18.12 -2.97
CA LEU A 123 5.29 -16.97 -3.58
C LEU A 123 4.30 -15.86 -3.98
N ALA A 124 3.10 -16.22 -4.44
CA ALA A 124 2.06 -15.24 -4.74
C ALA A 124 1.63 -14.49 -3.47
N MET A 125 1.40 -15.20 -2.37
CA MET A 125 1.07 -14.61 -1.07
C MET A 125 2.20 -13.71 -0.56
N MET A 126 3.46 -14.15 -0.66
CA MET A 126 4.61 -13.38 -0.22
C MET A 126 4.79 -12.07 -1.00
N ARG A 127 4.52 -12.07 -2.32
CA ARG A 127 4.51 -10.83 -3.12
C ARG A 127 3.44 -9.84 -2.63
N VAL A 128 2.26 -10.31 -2.28
CA VAL A 128 1.20 -9.46 -1.70
C VAL A 128 1.65 -8.89 -0.37
N MET A 129 2.23 -9.72 0.50
CA MET A 129 2.72 -9.30 1.81
C MET A 129 3.83 -8.25 1.67
N GLY A 130 4.88 -8.55 0.90
CA GLY A 130 6.01 -7.64 0.66
C GLY A 130 5.56 -6.31 0.07
N GLY A 131 4.73 -6.34 -0.99
CA GLY A 131 4.20 -5.13 -1.61
C GLY A 131 3.31 -4.30 -0.69
N SER A 132 2.52 -4.95 0.20
CA SER A 132 1.69 -4.25 1.18
C SER A 132 2.51 -3.60 2.27
N MET A 133 3.52 -4.31 2.80
CA MET A 133 4.45 -3.78 3.79
C MET A 133 5.28 -2.62 3.22
N ALA A 134 5.75 -2.73 1.99
CA ALA A 134 6.48 -1.65 1.32
C ALA A 134 5.63 -0.37 1.15
N ARG A 135 4.33 -0.49 0.84
CA ARG A 135 3.43 0.66 0.78
C ARG A 135 3.20 1.27 2.16
N LEU A 136 2.92 0.43 3.16
CA LEU A 136 2.71 0.87 4.54
C LEU A 136 3.95 1.60 5.07
N SER A 137 5.13 1.04 4.88
CA SER A 137 6.41 1.65 5.31
C SER A 137 6.64 3.03 4.69
N ARG A 138 6.40 3.18 3.36
CA ARG A 138 6.51 4.49 2.71
C ARG A 138 5.53 5.51 3.29
N THR A 139 4.30 5.10 3.58
CA THR A 139 3.30 5.98 4.20
C THR A 139 3.74 6.42 5.60
N VAL A 140 4.24 5.49 6.43
CA VAL A 140 4.75 5.81 7.77
C VAL A 140 5.91 6.79 7.70
N VAL A 141 6.90 6.55 6.84
CA VAL A 141 8.05 7.45 6.67
C VAL A 141 7.59 8.83 6.18
N SER A 142 6.64 8.91 5.25
CA SER A 142 6.10 10.19 4.79
C SER A 142 5.40 10.97 5.91
N LEU A 143 4.64 10.29 6.77
CA LEU A 143 4.00 10.91 7.93
C LEU A 143 5.03 11.41 8.96
N LEU A 144 6.08 10.63 9.22
CA LEU A 144 7.16 11.05 10.12
C LEU A 144 7.85 12.31 9.59
N ARG A 145 8.17 12.36 8.30
CA ARG A 145 8.76 13.55 7.68
C ARG A 145 7.86 14.78 7.82
N LEU A 146 6.58 14.62 7.49
CA LEU A 146 5.64 15.74 7.48
C LEU A 146 5.37 16.29 8.89
N HIS A 147 5.24 15.41 9.89
CA HIS A 147 4.76 15.80 11.22
C HIS A 147 5.86 15.96 12.28
N PHE A 148 7.05 15.44 12.02
CA PHE A 148 8.18 15.55 12.95
C PHE A 148 9.37 16.27 12.31
N GLU A 149 9.87 15.82 11.17
CA GLU A 149 11.07 16.40 10.55
C GLU A 149 10.83 17.84 10.08
N THR A 150 9.80 18.07 9.27
CA THR A 150 9.53 19.41 8.71
C THR A 150 9.31 20.48 9.79
N PRO A 151 8.49 20.27 10.83
CA PRO A 151 8.33 21.25 11.91
C PRO A 151 9.62 21.56 12.67
N ILE A 152 10.44 20.54 12.96
CA ILE A 152 11.72 20.74 13.67
C ILE A 152 12.67 21.59 12.82
N ILE A 153 12.77 21.30 11.53
CA ILE A 153 13.62 22.06 10.62
C ILE A 153 13.13 23.50 10.48
N GLU A 154 11.82 23.71 10.35
CA GLU A 154 11.23 25.05 10.23
C GLU A 154 11.38 25.88 11.51
N GLU A 155 11.30 25.27 12.69
CA GLU A 155 11.37 25.97 13.98
C GLU A 155 12.80 26.19 14.46
N HIS A 156 13.68 25.19 14.34
CA HIS A 156 15.01 25.18 14.93
C HIS A 156 16.14 25.11 13.89
N GLY A 157 15.87 24.63 12.70
CA GLY A 157 16.86 24.44 11.63
C GLY A 157 17.93 23.40 11.94
N SER A 158 17.71 22.52 12.94
CA SER A 158 18.71 21.55 13.41
C SER A 158 18.41 20.12 12.96
N LEU A 159 19.33 19.55 12.18
CA LEU A 159 19.29 18.15 11.77
C LEU A 159 19.66 17.20 12.91
N ALA A 160 20.51 17.64 13.86
CA ALA A 160 20.82 16.86 15.06
C ALA A 160 19.57 16.67 15.94
N GLU A 161 18.70 17.68 16.03
CA GLU A 161 17.43 17.57 16.75
C GLU A 161 16.45 16.61 16.03
N VAL A 162 16.42 16.65 14.71
CA VAL A 162 15.70 15.65 13.90
C VAL A 162 16.19 14.25 14.21
N ALA A 163 17.50 14.00 14.20
CA ALA A 163 18.08 12.67 14.47
C ALA A 163 17.75 12.16 15.89
N ARG A 164 17.81 13.05 16.91
CA ARG A 164 17.39 12.71 18.28
C ARG A 164 15.90 12.35 18.35
N SER A 165 15.05 13.10 17.67
CA SER A 165 13.62 12.85 17.61
C SER A 165 13.30 11.51 16.94
N TYR A 166 13.98 11.17 15.86
CA TYR A 166 13.85 9.85 15.20
C TYR A 166 14.24 8.71 16.13
N ARG A 167 15.31 8.84 16.91
CA ARG A 167 15.70 7.82 17.92
C ARG A 167 14.57 7.57 18.91
N SER A 168 14.03 8.62 19.52
CA SER A 168 12.90 8.50 20.47
C SER A 168 11.66 7.85 19.83
N ILE A 169 11.33 8.25 18.60
CA ILE A 169 10.18 7.69 17.86
C ILE A 169 10.39 6.20 17.59
N ILE A 170 11.57 5.79 17.13
CA ILE A 170 11.88 4.40 16.82
C ILE A 170 11.84 3.56 18.09
N GLU A 171 12.48 3.99 19.16
CA GLU A 171 12.54 3.23 20.41
C GLU A 171 11.17 3.08 21.11
N GLU A 172 10.33 4.11 21.10
CA GLU A 172 9.08 4.13 21.84
C GLU A 172 7.85 3.78 20.99
N MET A 173 7.79 4.27 19.76
CA MET A 173 6.58 4.16 18.93
C MET A 173 6.61 2.98 17.97
N LEU A 174 7.78 2.62 17.42
CA LEU A 174 7.87 1.53 16.44
C LEU A 174 7.36 0.19 16.99
N PRO A 175 7.72 -0.27 18.21
CA PRO A 175 7.19 -1.52 18.75
C PRO A 175 5.66 -1.50 18.86
N ARG A 176 5.08 -0.40 19.34
CA ARG A 176 3.62 -0.23 19.45
C ARG A 176 2.93 -0.22 18.09
N PHE A 177 3.57 0.39 17.09
CA PHE A 177 3.05 0.39 15.73
C PHE A 177 3.05 -1.03 15.13
N LEU A 178 4.10 -1.81 15.33
CA LEU A 178 4.17 -3.20 14.88
C LEU A 178 3.09 -4.07 15.54
N ASP A 179 2.86 -3.91 16.85
CA ASP A 179 1.79 -4.60 17.57
C ASP A 179 0.40 -4.21 17.03
N ALA A 180 0.19 -2.93 16.76
CA ALA A 180 -1.05 -2.45 16.15
C ALA A 180 -1.26 -3.03 14.75
N ALA A 181 -0.22 -3.05 13.91
CA ALA A 181 -0.28 -3.64 12.56
C ALA A 181 -0.62 -5.13 12.62
N ALA A 182 0.00 -5.89 13.53
CA ALA A 182 -0.32 -7.29 13.77
C ALA A 182 -1.76 -7.50 14.25
N SER A 183 -2.29 -6.62 15.11
CA SER A 183 -3.67 -6.65 15.58
C SER A 183 -4.67 -6.40 14.44
N VAL A 184 -4.40 -5.42 13.59
CA VAL A 184 -5.21 -5.13 12.39
C VAL A 184 -5.22 -6.32 11.45
N LEU A 185 -4.05 -6.93 11.18
CA LEU A 185 -3.96 -8.14 10.34
C LEU A 185 -4.80 -9.29 10.92
N ARG A 186 -4.68 -9.58 12.23
CA ARG A 186 -5.50 -10.62 12.89
C ARG A 186 -7.00 -10.37 12.73
N ARG A 187 -7.45 -9.12 12.84
CA ARG A 187 -8.85 -8.76 12.61
C ARG A 187 -9.28 -9.05 11.18
N HIS A 188 -8.50 -8.66 10.19
CA HIS A 188 -8.82 -8.94 8.78
C HIS A 188 -8.84 -10.43 8.49
N LEU A 189 -7.90 -11.21 9.04
CA LEU A 189 -7.90 -12.68 8.93
C LEU A 189 -9.16 -13.29 9.54
N ALA A 190 -9.60 -12.82 10.70
CA ALA A 190 -10.83 -13.31 11.34
C ALA A 190 -12.07 -13.01 10.49
N VAL A 191 -12.16 -11.81 9.89
CA VAL A 191 -13.26 -11.45 8.99
C VAL A 191 -13.24 -12.31 7.73
N ALA A 192 -12.09 -12.49 7.10
CA ALA A 192 -11.93 -13.32 5.91
C ALA A 192 -12.28 -14.79 6.18
N ALA A 193 -11.84 -15.34 7.32
CA ALA A 193 -12.14 -16.71 7.72
C ALA A 193 -13.62 -16.94 8.06
N ALA A 194 -14.35 -15.88 8.45
CA ALA A 194 -15.79 -15.97 8.71
C ALA A 194 -16.66 -15.87 7.44
N SER A 195 -16.05 -15.61 6.28
CA SER A 195 -16.79 -15.56 5.00
C SER A 195 -17.31 -16.95 4.63
N PRO A 196 -18.58 -17.07 4.23
CA PRO A 196 -19.14 -18.36 3.76
C PRO A 196 -18.37 -18.96 2.57
N THR A 197 -17.69 -18.12 1.78
CA THR A 197 -16.88 -18.55 0.62
C THR A 197 -15.49 -19.05 1.02
N ALA A 198 -15.04 -18.80 2.25
CA ALA A 198 -13.72 -19.22 2.73
C ALA A 198 -13.59 -20.75 2.91
N TRP A 199 -14.72 -21.48 2.98
CA TRP A 199 -14.75 -22.91 3.26
C TRP A 199 -15.41 -23.69 2.12
N ASN A 200 -14.76 -23.75 0.96
CA ASN A 200 -15.23 -24.61 -0.13
C ASN A 200 -14.77 -26.05 0.13
N VAL A 201 -15.72 -26.93 0.49
CA VAL A 201 -15.48 -28.32 0.89
C VAL A 201 -15.11 -29.22 -0.30
N ASP A 202 -15.28 -28.77 -1.53
CA ASP A 202 -15.13 -29.60 -2.72
C ASP A 202 -13.70 -29.75 -3.26
N GLY A 203 -12.68 -29.16 -2.61
CA GLY A 203 -11.26 -29.39 -2.95
C GLY A 203 -10.85 -29.06 -4.39
N SER A 204 -11.73 -28.46 -5.17
CA SER A 204 -11.43 -28.04 -6.54
C SER A 204 -10.76 -26.65 -6.52
N ARG A 205 -9.93 -26.34 -7.54
CA ARG A 205 -9.43 -24.98 -7.82
C ARG A 205 -10.53 -23.90 -7.88
N ALA A 206 -11.79 -24.29 -7.80
CA ALA A 206 -12.97 -23.43 -7.61
C ALA A 206 -12.94 -22.62 -6.28
N ALA A 207 -12.05 -22.93 -5.35
CA ALA A 207 -11.89 -22.17 -4.09
C ALA A 207 -11.49 -20.69 -4.27
N THR A 208 -11.07 -20.29 -5.46
CA THR A 208 -10.74 -18.89 -5.79
C THR A 208 -11.86 -18.16 -6.54
N MET A 209 -12.98 -18.85 -6.85
CA MET A 209 -14.12 -18.23 -7.54
C MET A 209 -15.17 -17.79 -6.53
N GLU A 210 -15.48 -16.51 -6.56
CA GLU A 210 -16.49 -15.90 -5.70
C GLU A 210 -17.58 -15.26 -6.55
N ARG A 211 -18.82 -15.30 -6.07
CA ARG A 211 -19.93 -14.60 -6.71
C ARG A 211 -20.16 -13.27 -6.00
N LEU A 212 -19.74 -12.17 -6.64
CA LEU A 212 -19.74 -10.84 -6.06
C LEU A 212 -20.40 -9.81 -6.99
N THR A 213 -20.74 -8.69 -6.43
CA THR A 213 -21.02 -7.45 -7.18
C THR A 213 -19.78 -6.59 -7.15
N VAL A 214 -19.26 -6.29 -8.32
CA VAL A 214 -18.10 -5.41 -8.51
C VAL A 214 -18.59 -4.03 -8.90
N GLY A 215 -18.05 -3.01 -8.25
CA GLY A 215 -18.32 -1.61 -8.57
C GLY A 215 -17.03 -0.86 -8.88
N PHE A 216 -17.10 -0.01 -9.89
CA PHE A 216 -16.08 1.00 -10.18
C PHE A 216 -16.70 2.38 -10.09
N VAL A 217 -15.97 3.29 -9.48
CA VAL A 217 -16.36 4.69 -9.29
C VAL A 217 -15.25 5.56 -9.85
N ASP A 218 -15.57 6.48 -10.72
CA ASP A 218 -14.66 7.39 -11.40
C ASP A 218 -15.05 8.84 -11.14
N MET A 219 -14.10 9.70 -10.76
CA MET A 219 -14.35 11.12 -10.56
C MET A 219 -14.40 11.87 -11.89
N VAL A 220 -15.49 12.58 -12.13
CA VAL A 220 -15.65 13.36 -13.37
C VAL A 220 -14.80 14.62 -13.33
N GLY A 221 -13.95 14.78 -14.36
CA GLY A 221 -13.15 16.00 -14.51
C GLY A 221 -11.87 16.03 -13.65
N PHE A 222 -11.49 14.92 -13.04
CA PHE A 222 -10.30 14.85 -12.19
C PHE A 222 -9.02 15.22 -12.95
N THR A 223 -8.83 14.73 -14.18
CA THR A 223 -7.67 15.08 -15.01
C THR A 223 -7.55 16.58 -15.23
N SER A 224 -8.65 17.26 -15.57
CA SER A 224 -8.66 18.72 -15.75
C SER A 224 -8.44 19.47 -14.43
N PHE A 225 -8.92 18.90 -13.33
CA PHE A 225 -8.67 19.45 -11.99
C PHE A 225 -7.19 19.36 -11.62
N THR A 226 -6.52 18.23 -11.89
CA THR A 226 -5.09 18.04 -11.58
C THR A 226 -4.18 18.97 -12.37
N GLU A 227 -4.57 19.38 -13.58
CA GLU A 227 -3.82 20.35 -14.38
C GLU A 227 -3.92 21.79 -13.83
N GLN A 228 -4.93 22.12 -13.06
CA GLN A 228 -5.22 23.48 -12.57
C GLN A 228 -4.98 23.64 -11.09
N ALA A 229 -5.15 22.59 -10.29
CA ALA A 229 -4.98 22.61 -8.85
C ALA A 229 -3.52 22.71 -8.45
N ASN A 230 -3.24 23.41 -7.35
CA ASN A 230 -1.95 23.30 -6.71
C ASN A 230 -1.82 21.95 -5.98
N LEU A 231 -0.58 21.58 -5.61
CA LEU A 231 -0.28 20.28 -4.99
C LEU A 231 -1.13 20.02 -3.73
N LYS A 232 -1.34 21.04 -2.90
CA LYS A 232 -2.14 20.92 -1.68
C LYS A 232 -3.61 20.64 -1.98
N GLU A 233 -4.21 21.40 -2.87
CA GLU A 233 -5.61 21.22 -3.31
C GLU A 233 -5.82 19.83 -3.91
N PHE A 234 -4.87 19.36 -4.72
CA PHE A 234 -4.87 18.02 -5.29
C PHE A 234 -4.87 16.94 -4.20
N ILE A 235 -3.93 17.00 -3.25
CA ILE A 235 -3.80 16.03 -2.16
C ILE A 235 -5.06 16.05 -1.29
N ASP A 236 -5.56 17.24 -0.93
CA ASP A 236 -6.74 17.40 -0.08
C ASP A 236 -7.98 16.79 -0.75
N ALA A 237 -8.20 17.04 -2.05
CA ALA A 237 -9.34 16.49 -2.79
C ALA A 237 -9.28 14.96 -2.92
N LEU A 238 -8.09 14.42 -3.27
CA LEU A 238 -7.90 12.97 -3.39
C LEU A 238 -8.10 12.27 -2.04
N THR A 239 -7.47 12.77 -0.99
CA THR A 239 -7.58 12.19 0.36
C THR A 239 -9.01 12.24 0.89
N ALA A 240 -9.72 13.34 0.64
CA ALA A 240 -11.12 13.48 1.03
C ALA A 240 -12.02 12.46 0.30
N PHE A 241 -11.82 12.28 -1.00
CA PHE A 241 -12.56 11.30 -1.79
C PHE A 241 -12.27 9.86 -1.32
N GLU A 242 -10.99 9.49 -1.21
CA GLU A 242 -10.57 8.15 -0.75
C GLU A 242 -11.15 7.81 0.62
N SER A 243 -11.05 8.74 1.59
CA SER A 243 -11.56 8.57 2.95
C SER A 243 -13.08 8.40 2.98
N GLN A 244 -13.81 9.23 2.24
CA GLN A 244 -15.27 9.16 2.17
C GLN A 244 -15.73 7.89 1.44
N ALA A 245 -15.09 7.53 0.34
CA ALA A 245 -15.39 6.30 -0.41
C ALA A 245 -15.16 5.06 0.48
N GLN A 246 -14.02 4.98 1.14
CA GLN A 246 -13.73 3.88 2.07
C GLN A 246 -14.76 3.79 3.19
N ASN A 247 -15.12 4.91 3.81
CA ASN A 247 -16.13 4.95 4.88
C ASN A 247 -17.49 4.42 4.38
N VAL A 248 -17.97 4.89 3.22
CA VAL A 248 -19.23 4.43 2.64
C VAL A 248 -19.19 2.94 2.33
N ILE A 249 -18.15 2.47 1.65
CA ILE A 249 -18.01 1.07 1.24
C ILE A 249 -18.00 0.14 2.46
N VAL A 250 -17.13 0.41 3.43
CA VAL A 250 -16.95 -0.44 4.61
C VAL A 250 -18.20 -0.43 5.51
N THR A 251 -18.79 0.75 5.76
CA THR A 251 -19.99 0.84 6.60
C THR A 251 -21.23 0.26 5.95
N SER A 252 -21.22 0.06 4.63
CA SER A 252 -22.31 -0.61 3.89
C SER A 252 -22.06 -2.10 3.65
N GLY A 253 -21.01 -2.68 4.30
CA GLY A 253 -20.70 -4.11 4.21
C GLY A 253 -20.00 -4.53 2.92
N GLY A 254 -19.40 -3.59 2.20
CA GLY A 254 -18.52 -3.86 1.06
C GLY A 254 -17.05 -3.88 1.45
N THR A 255 -16.22 -4.22 0.48
CA THR A 255 -14.76 -4.18 0.59
C THR A 255 -14.19 -3.23 -0.45
N LEU A 256 -13.41 -2.24 -0.01
CA LEU A 256 -12.56 -1.45 -0.89
C LEU A 256 -11.41 -2.34 -1.36
N VAL A 257 -11.33 -2.57 -2.67
CA VAL A 257 -10.29 -3.44 -3.25
C VAL A 257 -9.03 -2.64 -3.54
N LYS A 258 -9.17 -1.55 -4.27
CA LYS A 258 -8.04 -0.68 -4.63
C LYS A 258 -8.50 0.71 -5.07
N LEU A 259 -7.54 1.62 -5.00
CA LEU A 259 -7.60 2.97 -5.52
C LEU A 259 -6.64 3.07 -6.70
N ILE A 260 -7.07 3.64 -7.82
CA ILE A 260 -6.28 3.77 -9.05
C ILE A 260 -6.42 5.22 -9.54
N GLY A 261 -5.64 6.12 -8.93
CA GLY A 261 -5.82 7.56 -9.15
C GLY A 261 -7.19 8.02 -8.65
N ASP A 262 -8.02 8.50 -9.57
CA ASP A 262 -9.39 8.96 -9.34
C ASP A 262 -10.45 7.84 -9.41
N GLU A 263 -10.04 6.62 -9.62
CA GLU A 263 -10.94 5.46 -9.73
C GLU A 263 -10.88 4.60 -8.46
N VAL A 264 -12.04 4.21 -7.95
CA VAL A 264 -12.20 3.31 -6.81
C VAL A 264 -12.81 2.00 -7.29
N MET A 265 -12.18 0.87 -6.98
CA MET A 265 -12.76 -0.45 -7.14
C MET A 265 -13.23 -0.99 -5.78
N PHE A 266 -14.49 -1.44 -5.74
CA PHE A 266 -15.04 -2.12 -4.58
C PHE A 266 -15.78 -3.40 -4.96
N VAL A 267 -15.97 -4.28 -3.98
CA VAL A 267 -16.83 -5.45 -4.10
C VAL A 267 -17.87 -5.47 -2.99
N ALA A 268 -19.00 -6.06 -3.30
CA ALA A 268 -20.09 -6.26 -2.36
C ALA A 268 -20.62 -7.69 -2.46
N PRO A 269 -21.05 -8.32 -1.34
CA PRO A 269 -21.50 -9.71 -1.33
C PRO A 269 -22.78 -9.98 -2.12
N THR A 270 -23.62 -8.95 -2.32
CA THR A 270 -24.89 -9.06 -3.05
C THR A 270 -25.11 -7.88 -3.99
N PRO A 271 -25.92 -8.04 -5.07
CA PRO A 271 -26.32 -6.92 -5.91
C PRO A 271 -27.04 -5.79 -5.15
N ALA A 272 -27.85 -6.11 -4.17
CA ALA A 272 -28.54 -5.10 -3.36
C ALA A 272 -27.58 -4.26 -2.54
N SER A 273 -26.58 -4.86 -1.89
CA SER A 273 -25.54 -4.13 -1.16
C SER A 273 -24.65 -3.31 -2.10
N GLY A 274 -24.33 -3.82 -3.29
CA GLY A 274 -23.58 -3.08 -4.30
C GLY A 274 -24.32 -1.82 -4.77
N VAL A 275 -25.62 -1.92 -4.99
CA VAL A 275 -26.48 -0.77 -5.36
C VAL A 275 -26.56 0.25 -4.23
N GLU A 276 -26.69 -0.19 -2.98
CA GLU A 276 -26.73 0.73 -1.83
C GLU A 276 -25.40 1.48 -1.66
N ILE A 277 -24.28 0.79 -1.80
CA ILE A 277 -22.96 1.42 -1.81
C ILE A 277 -22.88 2.48 -2.91
N ALA A 278 -23.26 2.11 -4.15
CA ALA A 278 -23.21 3.01 -5.29
C ALA A 278 -24.06 4.27 -5.09
N ARG A 279 -25.29 4.13 -4.54
CA ARG A 279 -26.17 5.25 -4.22
C ARG A 279 -25.56 6.22 -3.19
N ARG A 280 -24.87 5.68 -2.20
CA ARG A 280 -24.22 6.49 -1.18
C ARG A 280 -22.97 7.19 -1.73
N LEU A 281 -22.21 6.50 -2.57
CA LEU A 281 -21.03 7.07 -3.24
C LEU A 281 -21.43 8.20 -4.21
N ALA A 282 -22.51 8.04 -4.97
CA ALA A 282 -23.02 9.08 -5.88
C ALA A 282 -23.51 10.35 -5.14
N LYS A 283 -23.72 10.28 -3.84
CA LYS A 283 -24.17 11.41 -3.00
C LYS A 283 -23.05 12.01 -2.15
N LEU A 284 -21.82 11.58 -2.36
CA LEU A 284 -20.71 12.14 -1.60
C LEU A 284 -20.57 13.64 -1.86
N PRO A 285 -20.39 14.45 -0.81
CA PRO A 285 -20.07 15.85 -0.97
C PRO A 285 -18.60 15.99 -1.40
N LEU A 286 -18.33 15.94 -2.68
CA LEU A 286 -16.99 16.02 -3.24
C LEU A 286 -16.40 17.44 -3.24
N GLY A 287 -16.87 18.29 -2.32
CA GLY A 287 -16.30 19.60 -1.99
C GLY A 287 -16.44 20.66 -3.10
N SER A 288 -16.33 21.93 -2.72
CA SER A 288 -16.34 23.09 -3.63
C SER A 288 -15.00 23.30 -4.36
N SER A 289 -13.97 22.52 -4.02
CA SER A 289 -12.59 22.68 -4.50
C SER A 289 -12.07 21.47 -5.30
N GLY A 290 -12.93 20.49 -5.62
CA GLY A 290 -12.55 19.29 -6.36
C GLY A 290 -13.56 18.91 -7.44
N PRO A 291 -13.32 17.79 -8.16
CA PRO A 291 -14.30 17.24 -9.10
C PRO A 291 -15.61 16.95 -8.38
N GLY A 292 -16.70 17.57 -8.85
CA GLY A 292 -17.97 17.62 -8.11
C GLY A 292 -18.88 16.42 -8.30
N SER A 293 -18.55 15.46 -9.16
CA SER A 293 -19.43 14.34 -9.50
C SER A 293 -18.67 13.05 -9.78
N VAL A 294 -19.39 11.92 -9.74
CA VAL A 294 -18.83 10.59 -10.02
C VAL A 294 -19.66 9.86 -11.10
N ARG A 295 -19.03 8.88 -11.72
CA ARG A 295 -19.67 7.85 -12.55
C ARG A 295 -19.49 6.51 -11.88
N ILE A 296 -20.52 5.67 -11.92
CA ILE A 296 -20.45 4.37 -11.26
C ILE A 296 -20.94 3.28 -12.19
N GLY A 297 -20.11 2.22 -12.33
CA GLY A 297 -20.44 1.01 -13.08
C GLY A 297 -20.50 -0.21 -12.16
N LEU A 298 -21.61 -0.96 -12.21
CA LEU A 298 -21.85 -2.16 -11.43
C LEU A 298 -21.99 -3.40 -12.31
N SER A 299 -21.34 -4.48 -11.96
CA SER A 299 -21.52 -5.80 -12.58
C SER A 299 -21.53 -6.89 -11.53
N ALA A 300 -22.39 -7.90 -11.69
CA ALA A 300 -22.49 -9.00 -10.73
C ALA A 300 -22.32 -10.35 -11.42
N GLY A 301 -21.56 -11.23 -10.80
CA GLY A 301 -21.27 -12.58 -11.30
C GLY A 301 -20.06 -13.19 -10.65
N GLU A 302 -19.50 -14.21 -11.29
CA GLU A 302 -18.33 -14.92 -10.82
C GLU A 302 -17.05 -14.14 -11.12
N VAL A 303 -16.21 -13.99 -10.10
CA VAL A 303 -14.90 -13.36 -10.14
C VAL A 303 -13.86 -14.31 -9.61
N VAL A 304 -12.62 -14.16 -10.04
CA VAL A 304 -11.48 -14.93 -9.54
C VAL A 304 -10.71 -14.07 -8.55
N ALA A 305 -10.60 -14.52 -7.30
CA ALA A 305 -9.81 -13.84 -6.27
C ALA A 305 -8.37 -14.38 -6.29
N VAL A 306 -7.40 -13.52 -6.62
CA VAL A 306 -5.97 -13.88 -6.66
C VAL A 306 -5.13 -12.71 -6.16
N GLY A 307 -4.24 -12.98 -5.23
CA GLY A 307 -3.26 -11.99 -4.78
C GLY A 307 -3.89 -10.76 -4.09
N GLY A 308 -5.05 -10.93 -3.46
CA GLY A 308 -5.78 -9.83 -2.82
C GLY A 308 -6.54 -8.92 -3.79
N ASP A 309 -6.63 -9.29 -5.06
CA ASP A 309 -7.37 -8.59 -6.13
C ASP A 309 -8.40 -9.53 -6.78
N TYR A 310 -9.30 -8.96 -7.58
CA TYR A 310 -10.34 -9.70 -8.30
C TYR A 310 -10.16 -9.55 -9.81
N TYR A 311 -10.39 -10.65 -10.53
CA TYR A 311 -10.24 -10.75 -11.97
C TYR A 311 -11.47 -11.40 -12.62
N GLY A 312 -11.62 -11.16 -13.92
CA GLY A 312 -12.65 -11.80 -14.74
C GLY A 312 -13.48 -10.81 -15.54
N THR A 313 -14.37 -11.37 -16.35
CA THR A 313 -15.24 -10.58 -17.25
C THR A 313 -16.12 -9.61 -16.49
N VAL A 314 -16.61 -10.00 -15.31
CA VAL A 314 -17.43 -9.17 -14.42
C VAL A 314 -16.70 -7.89 -14.02
N VAL A 315 -15.42 -8.01 -13.62
CA VAL A 315 -14.57 -6.86 -13.26
C VAL A 315 -14.37 -5.94 -14.45
N ASN A 316 -14.05 -6.53 -15.61
CA ASN A 316 -13.83 -5.78 -16.83
C ASN A 316 -15.08 -5.02 -17.31
N ILE A 317 -16.25 -5.65 -17.19
CA ILE A 317 -17.52 -5.00 -17.56
C ILE A 317 -17.81 -3.83 -16.62
N ALA A 318 -17.68 -4.00 -15.30
CA ALA A 318 -17.91 -2.93 -14.33
C ALA A 318 -17.02 -1.71 -14.62
N SER A 319 -15.71 -1.92 -14.76
CA SER A 319 -14.76 -0.83 -15.06
C SER A 319 -15.06 -0.13 -16.40
N ARG A 320 -15.41 -0.86 -17.44
CA ARG A 320 -15.63 -0.26 -18.76
C ARG A 320 -16.99 0.42 -18.87
N SER A 321 -17.98 -0.01 -18.10
CA SER A 321 -19.31 0.60 -18.08
C SER A 321 -19.28 2.06 -17.61
N VAL A 322 -18.35 2.41 -16.71
CA VAL A 322 -18.17 3.78 -16.19
C VAL A 322 -18.01 4.82 -17.31
N ARG A 323 -17.35 4.45 -18.39
CA ARG A 323 -17.06 5.38 -19.52
C ARG A 323 -18.26 5.63 -20.43
N HIS A 324 -19.36 4.89 -20.28
CA HIS A 324 -20.55 4.95 -21.12
C HIS A 324 -21.71 5.69 -20.45
N VAL A 325 -21.42 6.44 -19.37
CA VAL A 325 -22.45 7.10 -18.58
C VAL A 325 -22.13 8.55 -18.32
N GLU A 326 -23.20 9.31 -18.15
CA GLU A 326 -23.14 10.72 -17.79
C GLU A 326 -22.71 10.91 -16.32
N PRO A 327 -22.19 12.09 -15.97
CA PRO A 327 -21.92 12.43 -14.57
C PRO A 327 -23.10 12.14 -13.64
N ASP A 328 -22.82 11.78 -12.38
CA ASP A 328 -23.81 11.45 -11.34
C ASP A 328 -24.74 10.28 -11.68
N THR A 329 -24.32 9.43 -12.59
CA THR A 329 -25.10 8.28 -13.06
C THR A 329 -24.50 6.97 -12.57
N ILE A 330 -25.39 6.05 -12.20
CA ILE A 330 -25.05 4.67 -11.84
C ILE A 330 -25.61 3.74 -12.91
N VAL A 331 -24.74 2.94 -13.52
CA VAL A 331 -25.16 1.89 -14.45
C VAL A 331 -24.85 0.51 -13.92
N ALA A 332 -25.66 -0.45 -14.35
CA ALA A 332 -25.58 -1.83 -13.90
C ALA A 332 -25.81 -2.80 -15.05
N THR A 333 -25.23 -3.99 -14.93
CA THR A 333 -25.54 -5.12 -15.81
C THR A 333 -26.81 -5.84 -15.36
N VAL A 334 -27.38 -6.69 -16.25
CA VAL A 334 -28.56 -7.51 -15.97
C VAL A 334 -28.42 -8.36 -14.71
N GLY A 335 -27.20 -8.84 -14.38
CA GLY A 335 -26.95 -9.61 -13.16
C GLY A 335 -27.19 -8.80 -11.89
N VAL A 336 -26.88 -7.51 -11.91
CA VAL A 336 -27.16 -6.59 -10.80
C VAL A 336 -28.66 -6.30 -10.74
N VAL A 337 -29.28 -5.99 -11.89
CA VAL A 337 -30.73 -5.70 -11.97
C VAL A 337 -31.56 -6.84 -11.39
N ASN A 338 -31.29 -8.07 -11.81
CA ASN A 338 -32.01 -9.25 -11.34
C ASN A 338 -31.86 -9.51 -9.84
N GLY A 339 -30.65 -9.26 -9.30
CA GLY A 339 -30.37 -9.50 -7.88
C GLY A 339 -30.80 -8.36 -6.95
N ALA A 340 -31.06 -7.14 -7.49
CA ALA A 340 -31.42 -5.95 -6.71
C ALA A 340 -32.83 -5.41 -7.00
N HIS A 341 -33.60 -6.06 -7.87
CA HIS A 341 -34.90 -5.55 -8.34
C HIS A 341 -35.91 -5.21 -7.22
N ALA A 342 -35.84 -5.88 -6.09
CA ALA A 342 -36.70 -5.59 -4.94
C ALA A 342 -36.34 -4.26 -4.21
N SER A 343 -35.11 -3.77 -4.40
CA SER A 343 -34.58 -2.61 -3.69
C SER A 343 -34.32 -1.39 -4.60
N ALA A 344 -34.42 -1.56 -5.92
CA ALA A 344 -34.03 -0.53 -6.87
C ALA A 344 -34.82 -0.61 -8.17
N ARG A 345 -35.04 0.56 -8.82
CA ARG A 345 -35.59 0.65 -10.16
C ARG A 345 -34.47 0.92 -11.15
N PHE A 346 -34.56 0.25 -12.29
CA PHE A 346 -33.62 0.38 -13.38
C PHE A 346 -34.33 0.62 -14.70
N GLU A 347 -33.74 1.42 -15.57
CA GLU A 347 -34.18 1.65 -16.94
C GLU A 347 -33.09 1.23 -17.91
N SER A 348 -33.44 0.46 -18.94
CA SER A 348 -32.46 0.05 -19.97
C SER A 348 -32.01 1.26 -20.78
N ILE A 349 -30.70 1.45 -20.86
CA ILE A 349 -30.10 2.46 -21.73
C ILE A 349 -29.54 1.82 -23.01
N GLY A 350 -29.94 0.57 -23.26
CA GLY A 350 -29.59 -0.21 -24.43
C GLY A 350 -28.26 -0.90 -24.32
N THR A 351 -27.91 -1.57 -25.39
CA THR A 351 -26.72 -2.40 -25.50
C THR A 351 -25.50 -1.55 -25.88
N ARG A 352 -24.33 -1.86 -25.29
CA ARG A 352 -23.08 -1.17 -25.55
C ARG A 352 -21.98 -2.17 -25.91
N GLU A 353 -21.16 -1.82 -26.88
CA GLU A 353 -19.91 -2.52 -27.15
C GLU A 353 -18.85 -2.03 -26.16
N LEU A 354 -18.33 -2.93 -25.33
CA LEU A 354 -17.28 -2.64 -24.37
C LEU A 354 -15.95 -3.17 -24.89
N ARG A 355 -14.92 -2.33 -24.92
CA ARG A 355 -13.62 -2.68 -25.48
C ARG A 355 -13.08 -3.99 -24.89
N GLY A 356 -12.84 -5.01 -25.75
CA GLY A 356 -12.30 -6.33 -25.35
C GLY A 356 -13.29 -7.20 -24.56
N ILE A 357 -14.59 -6.93 -24.65
CA ILE A 357 -15.67 -7.85 -24.31
C ILE A 357 -16.25 -8.32 -25.65
N SER A 358 -16.35 -9.62 -25.83
CA SER A 358 -16.72 -10.22 -27.12
C SER A 358 -18.16 -9.96 -27.52
N GLU A 359 -19.05 -9.90 -26.54
CA GLU A 359 -20.48 -9.69 -26.77
C GLU A 359 -20.91 -8.32 -26.26
N PRO A 360 -21.78 -7.63 -27.00
CA PRO A 360 -22.36 -6.38 -26.51
C PRO A 360 -23.12 -6.59 -25.19
N VAL A 361 -22.97 -5.65 -24.27
CA VAL A 361 -23.55 -5.71 -22.93
C VAL A 361 -24.72 -4.76 -22.81
N GLU A 362 -25.88 -5.26 -22.41
CA GLU A 362 -27.00 -4.40 -22.06
C GLU A 362 -26.75 -3.73 -20.71
N LEU A 363 -26.85 -2.40 -20.70
CA LEU A 363 -26.67 -1.58 -19.51
C LEU A 363 -28.00 -0.96 -19.07
N PHE A 364 -28.14 -0.85 -17.77
CA PHE A 364 -29.32 -0.31 -17.10
C PHE A 364 -28.91 0.83 -16.18
N GLN A 365 -29.56 1.96 -16.30
CA GLN A 365 -29.39 3.09 -15.41
C GLN A 365 -30.24 2.91 -14.15
N LEU A 366 -29.64 3.16 -13.00
CA LEU A 366 -30.34 3.22 -11.72
C LEU A 366 -31.14 4.55 -11.63
N MET A 367 -32.42 4.44 -11.29
CA MET A 367 -33.34 5.58 -11.17
C MET A 367 -33.47 6.07 -9.73
#